data_7f6512ffe0c0e3dd2df2e19a0216303f
#
_entry.id   7f6512ffe0c0e3dd2df2e19a0216303f
#
_cell.length_a   1.000
_cell.length_b   1.000
_cell.length_c   1.000
_cell.angle_alpha   90.00
_cell.angle_beta   90.00
_cell.angle_gamma   90.00
#
_symmetry.space_group_name_H-M   'P 1'
#
loop_
_entity.id
_entity.type
_entity.pdbx_description
1 polymer ?
#
loop_
_entity_poly.entity_id
_entity_poly.type
_entity_poly.pdbx_seq_one_letter_code
_entity_poly.pdbx_strand_id
1 'polypeptide(L)'
;MKEIPITSFDNIQIGQAENTAGGTGCTVVLLGKDGAPAGLDVRGGGPASRESELLKPLAAAQVIHAIVLAGGSAFGLDAAGGVMRYLEERGIGFDVGVTKVPLVCQSDLFDLTVADARTRPDAAMAYAACVNAETGNYRDGNYGAGTGATVGK
;
A
#
# COMPACT_ATOMS: atom_id res chain seq x y z
N MET A 1 12.04 -26.45 7.74
CA MET A 1 12.14 -24.96 7.63
C MET A 1 11.38 -24.42 8.82
N LYS A 2 11.91 -23.40 9.53
CA LYS A 2 11.22 -22.78 10.67
C LYS A 2 10.38 -21.63 10.10
N GLU A 3 9.09 -21.63 10.37
CA GLU A 3 8.20 -20.53 10.03
C GLU A 3 8.44 -19.37 11.00
N ILE A 4 8.54 -18.15 10.46
CA ILE A 4 8.74 -16.93 11.23
C ILE A 4 7.60 -15.98 10.82
N PRO A 5 6.74 -15.55 11.76
CA PRO A 5 5.68 -14.62 11.44
C PRO A 5 6.25 -13.25 11.03
N ILE A 6 5.62 -12.60 10.05
CA ILE A 6 6.05 -11.27 9.57
C ILE A 6 6.04 -10.22 10.70
N THR A 7 5.15 -10.38 11.67
CA THR A 7 5.05 -9.51 12.85
C THR A 7 6.25 -9.59 13.80
N SER A 8 7.20 -10.51 13.57
CA SER A 8 8.46 -10.54 14.31
C SER A 8 9.51 -9.56 13.81
N PHE A 9 9.22 -8.82 12.72
CA PHE A 9 10.08 -7.75 12.19
C PHE A 9 9.58 -6.39 12.69
N ASP A 10 10.35 -5.74 13.54
CA ASP A 10 9.95 -4.49 14.21
C ASP A 10 9.77 -3.29 13.26
N ASN A 11 10.40 -3.35 12.08
CA ASN A 11 10.35 -2.28 11.08
C ASN A 11 9.30 -2.51 9.98
N ILE A 12 8.45 -3.54 10.10
CA ILE A 12 7.39 -3.85 9.14
C ILE A 12 6.08 -3.96 9.88
N GLN A 13 5.10 -3.16 9.48
CA GLN A 13 3.73 -3.25 9.97
C GLN A 13 2.80 -3.38 8.77
N ILE A 14 1.86 -4.33 8.84
CA ILE A 14 0.90 -4.57 7.77
C ILE A 14 -0.50 -4.28 8.29
N GLY A 15 -1.23 -3.46 7.55
CA GLY A 15 -2.62 -3.16 7.84
C GLY A 15 -3.51 -3.31 6.62
N GLN A 16 -4.76 -3.63 6.87
CA GLN A 16 -5.75 -3.93 5.86
C GLN A 16 -7.03 -3.18 6.14
N ALA A 17 -7.70 -2.75 5.07
CA ALA A 17 -9.07 -2.28 5.10
C ALA A 17 -9.77 -2.74 3.83
N GLU A 18 -11.01 -3.18 3.97
CA GLU A 18 -11.80 -3.70 2.87
C GLU A 18 -13.26 -3.27 2.93
N ASN A 19 -13.89 -3.23 1.76
CA ASN A 19 -15.34 -3.23 1.62
C ASN A 19 -15.77 -4.56 1.01
N THR A 20 -16.19 -5.48 1.86
CA THR A 20 -16.56 -6.85 1.45
C THR A 20 -17.76 -6.84 0.51
N ALA A 21 -18.75 -5.97 0.74
CA ALA A 21 -19.93 -5.85 -0.13
C ALA A 21 -19.55 -5.28 -1.51
N GLY A 22 -18.60 -4.37 -1.56
CA GLY A 22 -18.07 -3.80 -2.80
C GLY A 22 -17.03 -4.69 -3.50
N GLY A 23 -16.55 -5.76 -2.84
CA GLY A 23 -15.58 -6.70 -3.39
C GLY A 23 -14.21 -6.09 -3.65
N THR A 24 -13.74 -5.19 -2.79
CA THR A 24 -12.47 -4.48 -2.96
C THR A 24 -11.85 -4.10 -1.62
N GLY A 25 -10.59 -3.70 -1.62
CA GLY A 25 -9.88 -3.25 -0.43
C GLY A 25 -8.43 -2.86 -0.70
N CYS A 26 -7.73 -2.47 0.35
CA CYS A 26 -6.31 -2.15 0.27
C CYS A 26 -5.53 -2.77 1.43
N THR A 27 -4.26 -3.05 1.15
CA THR A 27 -3.26 -3.49 2.12
C THR A 27 -2.11 -2.49 2.12
N VAL A 28 -1.72 -2.03 3.29
CA VAL A 28 -0.61 -1.11 3.47
C VAL A 28 0.51 -1.83 4.21
N VAL A 29 1.74 -1.69 3.71
CA VAL A 29 2.96 -2.12 4.38
C VAL A 29 3.73 -0.87 4.79
N LEU A 30 3.80 -0.59 6.08
CA LEU A 30 4.57 0.51 6.66
C LEU A 30 5.98 0.02 6.97
N LEU A 31 7.00 0.80 6.61
CA LEU A 31 8.41 0.42 6.65
C LEU A 31 9.20 1.13 7.78
N GLY A 32 8.49 1.47 8.85
CA GLY A 32 9.08 2.17 9.99
C GLY A 32 9.39 3.64 9.69
N LYS A 33 9.95 4.34 10.69
CA LYS A 33 10.22 5.79 10.60
C LYS A 33 11.36 6.15 9.65
N ASP A 34 12.33 5.26 9.48
CA ASP A 34 13.52 5.49 8.67
C ASP A 34 13.35 4.97 7.23
N GLY A 35 12.20 4.32 6.94
CA GLY A 35 11.93 3.69 5.66
C GLY A 35 12.80 2.46 5.38
N ALA A 36 12.69 1.94 4.17
CA ALA A 36 13.52 0.83 3.70
C ALA A 36 13.93 1.00 2.23
N PRO A 37 15.13 0.55 1.83
CA PRO A 37 15.47 0.40 0.42
C PRO A 37 14.49 -0.58 -0.25
N ALA A 38 14.11 -0.26 -1.48
CA ALA A 38 13.17 -1.09 -2.23
C ALA A 38 13.56 -1.19 -3.71
N GLY A 39 13.01 -2.19 -4.36
CA GLY A 39 13.16 -2.43 -5.79
C GLY A 39 11.83 -2.84 -6.42
N LEU A 40 11.70 -2.64 -7.72
CA LEU A 40 10.49 -2.91 -8.47
C LEU A 40 10.82 -3.54 -9.82
N ASP A 41 10.02 -4.54 -10.19
CA ASP A 41 9.95 -5.05 -11.56
C ASP A 41 8.50 -4.91 -12.05
N VAL A 42 8.31 -4.15 -13.14
CA VAL A 42 6.98 -3.89 -13.72
C VAL A 42 6.85 -4.69 -15.01
N ARG A 43 5.87 -5.59 -15.05
CA ARG A 43 5.58 -6.41 -16.24
C ARG A 43 4.11 -6.32 -16.61
N GLY A 44 3.83 -6.47 -17.90
CA GLY A 44 2.48 -6.41 -18.46
C GLY A 44 2.09 -5.01 -18.93
N GLY A 45 0.93 -4.92 -19.59
CA GLY A 45 0.48 -3.75 -20.33
C GLY A 45 -0.34 -2.74 -19.52
N GLY A 46 -0.75 -3.07 -18.28
CA GLY A 46 -1.59 -2.20 -17.44
C GLY A 46 -1.06 -2.10 -16.00
N PRO A 47 0.06 -1.39 -15.77
CA PRO A 47 0.76 -1.45 -14.48
C PRO A 47 0.02 -0.81 -13.30
N ALA A 48 -0.89 0.15 -13.51
CA ALA A 48 -1.63 0.86 -12.46
C ALA A 48 -0.76 1.08 -11.19
N SER A 49 0.30 1.89 -11.32
CA SER A 49 1.29 2.07 -10.25
C SER A 49 1.58 3.54 -9.97
N ARG A 50 2.05 3.84 -8.76
CA ARG A 50 2.42 5.17 -8.30
C ARG A 50 3.84 5.17 -7.72
N GLU A 51 4.61 6.23 -7.99
CA GLU A 51 5.98 6.46 -7.51
C GLU A 51 6.98 5.37 -7.90
N SER A 52 6.69 4.60 -8.97
CA SER A 52 7.55 3.53 -9.47
C SER A 52 8.93 4.02 -9.89
N GLU A 53 9.04 5.26 -10.35
CA GLU A 53 10.30 5.86 -10.78
C GLU A 53 11.29 6.11 -9.62
N LEU A 54 10.79 6.26 -8.39
CA LEU A 54 11.64 6.37 -7.19
C LEU A 54 12.50 5.12 -6.95
N LEU A 55 12.08 3.98 -7.48
CA LEU A 55 12.76 2.69 -7.28
C LEU A 55 13.84 2.41 -8.33
N LYS A 56 14.11 3.36 -9.22
CA LYS A 56 15.21 3.26 -10.20
C LYS A 56 16.55 3.64 -9.54
N PRO A 57 17.66 3.01 -9.95
CA PRO A 57 18.99 3.26 -9.36
C PRO A 57 19.47 4.72 -9.42
N LEU A 58 18.91 5.52 -10.35
CA LEU A 58 19.28 6.93 -10.54
C LEU A 58 18.39 7.89 -9.73
N ALA A 59 17.40 7.39 -8.99
CA ALA A 59 16.56 8.23 -8.15
C ALA A 59 17.34 8.78 -6.96
N ALA A 60 17.00 10.00 -6.55
CA ALA A 60 17.64 10.63 -5.39
C ALA A 60 17.22 9.99 -4.06
N ALA A 61 16.03 9.39 -4.00
CA ALA A 61 15.53 8.71 -2.82
C ALA A 61 16.25 7.37 -2.63
N GLN A 62 16.74 7.12 -1.41
CA GLN A 62 17.42 5.88 -1.05
C GLN A 62 16.47 4.89 -0.36
N VAL A 63 15.34 5.37 0.14
CA VAL A 63 14.32 4.58 0.87
C VAL A 63 12.92 5.03 0.48
N ILE A 64 11.96 4.14 0.70
CA ILE A 64 10.53 4.46 0.70
C ILE A 64 9.95 4.19 2.10
N HIS A 65 8.80 4.77 2.42
CA HIS A 65 8.21 4.70 3.75
C HIS A 65 7.01 3.76 3.83
N ALA A 66 6.37 3.51 2.70
CA ALA A 66 5.27 2.53 2.63
C ALA A 66 5.09 1.98 1.21
N ILE A 67 4.43 0.80 1.17
CA ILE A 67 3.88 0.20 -0.04
C ILE A 67 2.37 0.08 0.15
N VAL A 68 1.61 0.42 -0.88
CA VAL A 68 0.17 0.20 -0.95
C VAL A 68 -0.12 -0.81 -2.04
N LEU A 69 -0.91 -1.81 -1.70
CA LEU A 69 -1.56 -2.71 -2.65
C LEU A 69 -3.04 -2.43 -2.58
N ALA A 70 -3.70 -2.17 -3.69
CA ALA A 70 -5.12 -1.82 -3.68
C ALA A 70 -5.88 -2.47 -4.85
N GLY A 71 -7.18 -2.65 -4.67
CA GLY A 71 -8.11 -2.91 -5.76
C GLY A 71 -8.48 -1.62 -6.49
N GLY A 72 -9.50 -1.67 -7.32
CA GLY A 72 -10.06 -0.50 -8.01
C GLY A 72 -9.35 -0.13 -9.31
N SER A 73 -8.37 -0.92 -9.78
CA SER A 73 -7.57 -0.57 -10.95
C SER A 73 -6.93 0.81 -10.78
N ALA A 74 -6.72 1.58 -11.83
CA ALA A 74 -6.13 2.93 -11.74
C ALA A 74 -6.91 3.92 -10.83
N PHE A 75 -8.19 3.68 -10.55
CA PHE A 75 -8.93 4.49 -9.57
C PHE A 75 -8.43 4.30 -8.14
N GLY A 76 -7.95 3.10 -7.80
CA GLY A 76 -7.40 2.79 -6.48
C GLY A 76 -6.11 3.55 -6.15
N LEU A 77 -5.44 4.17 -7.14
CA LEU A 77 -4.25 5.00 -6.93
C LEU A 77 -4.49 6.20 -6.00
N ASP A 78 -5.74 6.56 -5.74
CA ASP A 78 -6.12 7.56 -4.73
C ASP A 78 -5.77 7.13 -3.30
N ALA A 79 -5.71 5.83 -3.03
CA ALA A 79 -5.45 5.27 -1.72
C ALA A 79 -4.13 5.77 -1.08
N ALA A 80 -3.06 5.90 -1.87
CA ALA A 80 -1.76 6.34 -1.36
C ALA A 80 -1.79 7.72 -0.70
N GLY A 81 -2.73 8.61 -1.07
CA GLY A 81 -2.92 9.90 -0.42
C GLY A 81 -3.25 9.78 1.07
N GLY A 82 -4.02 8.76 1.45
CA GLY A 82 -4.34 8.46 2.85
C GLY A 82 -3.13 8.00 3.65
N VAL A 83 -2.27 7.17 3.03
CA VAL A 83 -1.02 6.71 3.65
C VAL A 83 -0.04 7.86 3.83
N MET A 84 0.08 8.75 2.83
CA MET A 84 0.92 9.94 2.93
C MET A 84 0.49 10.82 4.10
N ARG A 85 -0.81 11.11 4.23
CA ARG A 85 -1.35 11.89 5.36
C ARG A 85 -1.04 11.22 6.70
N TYR A 86 -1.28 9.91 6.83
CA TYR A 86 -0.99 9.16 8.05
C TYR A 86 0.49 9.26 8.47
N LEU A 87 1.42 9.14 7.52
CA LEU A 87 2.86 9.22 7.77
C LEU A 87 3.31 10.65 8.08
N GLU A 88 2.79 11.66 7.37
CA GLU A 88 3.10 13.06 7.59
C GLU A 88 2.70 13.51 9.01
N GLU A 89 1.51 13.14 9.47
CA GLU A 89 1.02 13.41 10.84
C GLU A 89 1.96 12.84 11.92
N ARG A 90 2.77 11.83 11.56
CA ARG A 90 3.77 11.19 12.46
C ARG A 90 5.20 11.68 12.21
N GLY A 91 5.38 12.67 11.35
CA GLY A 91 6.68 13.22 10.99
C GLY A 91 7.59 12.25 10.24
N ILE A 92 7.01 11.28 9.51
CA ILE A 92 7.71 10.27 8.72
C ILE A 92 7.72 10.68 7.25
N GLY A 93 8.89 10.74 6.63
CA GLY A 93 9.04 11.13 5.24
C GLY A 93 10.44 11.62 4.91
N PHE A 94 10.68 11.84 3.63
CA PHE A 94 11.90 12.47 3.11
C PHE A 94 11.91 13.96 3.50
N ASP A 95 12.97 14.40 4.16
CA ASP A 95 13.09 15.78 4.64
C ASP A 95 13.43 16.72 3.49
N VAL A 96 12.54 17.68 3.22
CA VAL A 96 12.72 18.73 2.21
C VAL A 96 12.93 20.12 2.85
N GLY A 97 13.23 20.18 4.15
CA GLY A 97 13.54 21.38 4.91
C GLY A 97 12.32 22.12 5.46
N VAL A 98 11.22 22.15 4.74
CA VAL A 98 9.96 22.82 5.15
C VAL A 98 8.93 21.83 5.68
N THR A 99 9.03 20.57 5.28
CA THR A 99 8.20 19.46 5.75
C THR A 99 8.90 18.13 5.45
N LYS A 100 8.28 17.03 5.87
CA LYS A 100 8.67 15.69 5.44
C LYS A 100 7.65 15.16 4.43
N VAL A 101 8.14 14.66 3.29
CA VAL A 101 7.33 14.09 2.22
C VAL A 101 7.39 12.57 2.31
N PRO A 102 6.31 11.89 2.71
CA PRO A 102 6.28 10.43 2.71
C PRO A 102 6.42 9.89 1.28
N LEU A 103 7.37 8.98 1.09
CA LEU A 103 7.57 8.31 -0.20
C LEU A 103 6.79 6.98 -0.17
N VAL A 104 5.67 6.96 -0.90
CA VAL A 104 4.71 5.86 -0.87
C VAL A 104 4.55 5.31 -2.29
N CYS A 105 5.04 4.08 -2.49
CA CYS A 105 4.84 3.36 -3.74
C CYS A 105 3.51 2.59 -3.71
N GLN A 106 2.84 2.48 -4.84
CA GLN A 106 1.57 1.77 -4.94
C GLN A 106 1.50 0.92 -6.20
N SER A 107 0.83 -0.22 -6.09
CA SER A 107 0.48 -1.10 -7.20
C SER A 107 -0.94 -1.62 -7.02
N ASP A 108 -1.76 -1.51 -8.08
CA ASP A 108 -3.17 -1.86 -8.01
C ASP A 108 -3.52 -3.04 -8.90
N LEU A 109 -4.49 -3.81 -8.44
CA LEU A 109 -5.09 -4.90 -9.19
C LEU A 109 -6.46 -4.51 -9.75
N PHE A 110 -6.88 -5.22 -10.78
CA PHE A 110 -8.18 -5.03 -11.41
C PHE A 110 -9.22 -5.96 -10.79
N ASP A 111 -10.09 -5.42 -9.95
CA ASP A 111 -11.21 -6.11 -9.30
C ASP A 111 -12.59 -5.55 -9.64
N LEU A 112 -12.67 -4.60 -10.57
CA LEU A 112 -13.90 -3.87 -10.92
C LEU A 112 -15.05 -4.76 -11.39
N THR A 113 -14.78 -6.02 -11.72
CA THR A 113 -15.80 -6.99 -12.18
C THR A 113 -16.27 -7.93 -11.06
N VAL A 114 -15.74 -7.79 -9.83
CA VAL A 114 -16.03 -8.77 -8.75
C VAL A 114 -17.36 -8.50 -8.09
N ALA A 115 -17.65 -7.25 -7.73
CA ALA A 115 -18.93 -6.88 -7.14
C ALA A 115 -19.41 -5.50 -7.66
N ASP A 116 -19.11 -4.41 -6.94
CA ASP A 116 -19.53 -3.07 -7.35
C ASP A 116 -18.32 -2.24 -7.84
N ALA A 117 -18.25 -2.02 -9.15
CA ALA A 117 -17.20 -1.22 -9.78
C ALA A 117 -17.12 0.25 -9.34
N ARG A 118 -18.12 0.75 -8.61
CA ARG A 118 -18.12 2.11 -8.06
C ARG A 118 -17.54 2.18 -6.66
N THR A 119 -17.49 1.07 -5.95
CA THR A 119 -16.80 0.94 -4.66
C THR A 119 -15.33 0.68 -4.92
N ARG A 120 -14.46 1.57 -4.47
CA ARG A 120 -13.03 1.55 -4.76
C ARG A 120 -12.24 1.99 -3.54
N PRO A 121 -11.02 1.48 -3.34
CA PRO A 121 -10.12 2.01 -2.33
C PRO A 121 -9.84 3.50 -2.58
N ASP A 122 -9.89 4.27 -1.50
CA ASP A 122 -9.64 5.71 -1.48
C ASP A 122 -8.68 6.08 -0.34
N ALA A 123 -8.38 7.37 -0.22
CA ALA A 123 -7.52 7.88 0.84
C ALA A 123 -8.06 7.57 2.25
N ALA A 124 -9.38 7.54 2.45
CA ALA A 124 -9.95 7.25 3.76
C ALA A 124 -9.76 5.76 4.12
N MET A 125 -10.00 4.86 3.17
CA MET A 125 -9.78 3.42 3.36
C MET A 125 -8.31 3.11 3.66
N ALA A 126 -7.37 3.70 2.92
CA ALA A 126 -5.94 3.46 3.14
C ALA A 126 -5.43 4.06 4.46
N TYR A 127 -5.95 5.21 4.88
CA TYR A 127 -5.68 5.76 6.21
C TYR A 127 -6.15 4.79 7.30
N ALA A 128 -7.35 4.22 7.18
CA ALA A 128 -7.87 3.22 8.11
C ALA A 128 -6.99 1.95 8.11
N ALA A 129 -6.49 1.51 6.95
CA ALA A 129 -5.53 0.41 6.88
C ALA A 129 -4.24 0.71 7.66
N CYS A 130 -3.72 1.95 7.58
CA CYS A 130 -2.55 2.34 8.38
C CYS A 130 -2.83 2.28 9.90
N VAL A 131 -4.00 2.74 10.34
CA VAL A 131 -4.41 2.62 11.75
C VAL A 131 -4.51 1.14 12.17
N ASN A 132 -5.07 0.29 11.31
CA ASN A 132 -5.15 -1.14 11.57
C ASN A 132 -3.77 -1.82 11.65
N ALA A 133 -2.76 -1.30 10.95
CA ALA A 133 -1.39 -1.81 11.03
C ALA A 133 -0.79 -1.69 12.44
N GLU A 134 -1.22 -0.70 13.23
CA GLU A 134 -0.76 -0.52 14.62
C GLU A 134 -1.14 -1.70 15.52
N THR A 135 -2.18 -2.45 15.17
CA THR A 135 -2.65 -3.60 15.96
C THR A 135 -1.89 -4.90 15.68
N GLY A 136 -1.08 -4.94 14.62
CA GLY A 136 -0.39 -6.16 14.16
C GLY A 136 -1.31 -7.29 13.68
N ASN A 137 -2.56 -6.97 13.37
CA ASN A 137 -3.64 -7.94 13.18
C ASN A 137 -3.98 -8.12 11.68
N TYR A 138 -2.95 -8.36 10.85
CA TYR A 138 -3.18 -8.64 9.43
C TYR A 138 -3.64 -10.11 9.23
N ARG A 139 -4.31 -10.35 8.11
CA ARG A 139 -4.87 -11.66 7.74
C ARG A 139 -4.42 -12.04 6.33
N ASP A 140 -4.04 -13.30 6.15
CA ASP A 140 -3.78 -13.86 4.83
C ASP A 140 -5.06 -14.26 4.11
N GLY A 141 -5.05 -14.14 2.77
CA GLY A 141 -6.14 -14.57 1.90
C GLY A 141 -7.00 -13.42 1.40
N ASN A 142 -8.31 -13.56 1.50
CA ASN A 142 -9.29 -12.67 0.86
C ASN A 142 -9.61 -11.43 1.70
N TYR A 143 -8.55 -10.72 2.12
CA TYR A 143 -8.62 -9.52 2.97
C TYR A 143 -7.81 -8.38 2.36
N GLY A 144 -8.14 -7.14 2.72
CA GLY A 144 -7.48 -5.96 2.18
C GLY A 144 -7.51 -5.94 0.65
N ALA A 145 -6.38 -5.77 -0.01
CA ALA A 145 -6.27 -5.83 -1.47
C ALA A 145 -6.68 -7.20 -2.04
N GLY A 146 -6.57 -8.26 -1.24
CA GLY A 146 -6.97 -9.62 -1.63
C GLY A 146 -8.48 -9.81 -1.76
N THR A 147 -9.31 -8.90 -1.22
CA THR A 147 -10.77 -9.05 -1.16
C THR A 147 -11.41 -9.25 -2.54
N GLY A 148 -10.98 -8.50 -3.54
CA GLY A 148 -11.46 -8.63 -4.92
C GLY A 148 -10.46 -9.27 -5.88
N ALA A 149 -9.33 -9.79 -5.37
CA ALA A 149 -8.28 -10.33 -6.21
C ALA A 149 -8.71 -11.63 -6.88
N THR A 150 -8.52 -11.70 -8.20
CA THR A 150 -8.78 -12.89 -9.02
C THR A 150 -7.62 -13.16 -9.95
N VAL A 151 -7.40 -14.43 -10.28
CA VAL A 151 -6.38 -14.88 -11.23
C VAL A 151 -7.00 -15.62 -12.41
N GLY A 152 -6.30 -15.68 -13.52
CA GLY A 152 -6.79 -16.41 -14.71
C GLY A 152 -7.92 -15.71 -15.47
N LYS A 153 -8.01 -14.39 -15.36
CA LYS A 153 -9.01 -13.56 -16.06
C LYS A 153 -8.50 -13.04 -17.38
#